data_6ab7746dbdf3f354dd70d5ca604fb098
#
_entry.id   6ab7746dbdf3f354dd70d5ca604fb098
#
_cell.length_a   1.000
_cell.length_b   1.000
_cell.length_c   1.000
_cell.angle_alpha   90.00
_cell.angle_beta   90.00
_cell.angle_gamma   90.00
#
_symmetry.space_group_name_H-M   'P 1'
#
loop_
_entity.id
_entity.type
_entity.pdbx_description
1 polymer ?
#
loop_
_entity_poly.entity_id
_entity_poly.type
_entity_poly.pdbx_seq_one_letter_code
_entity_poly.pdbx_strand_id
1 'polypeptide(L)'
;MKVKFFRNLEIVGAFFVFSLAFLLHYIYQLTDGTVFSILFGAVNESVWENTKIFLIAYAIWGLVELLVSNVYFKPVVVGKVLGIYFMGFFIIIMHYLFSLFVEDKMVGVDIAMGIFAVIFSQIISYKVTLSDKNFSTYFVPSLFLLGLFLIAYFSFTVFPPHMGLFKDETTGFYGILPNYVDKGAAVLNNL
;
A
#
# COMPACT_ATOMS: atom_id res chain seq x y z
N MET A 1 22.58 -20.63 4.77
CA MET A 1 21.22 -20.96 5.27
C MET A 1 20.38 -19.69 5.43
N LYS A 2 20.85 -18.65 6.13
CA LYS A 2 20.12 -17.39 6.39
C LYS A 2 19.65 -16.65 5.11
N VAL A 3 20.52 -16.51 4.09
CA VAL A 3 20.22 -15.83 2.82
C VAL A 3 19.08 -16.53 2.05
N LYS A 4 19.14 -17.88 1.98
CA LYS A 4 18.09 -18.66 1.32
C LYS A 4 16.75 -18.53 2.03
N PHE A 5 16.76 -18.52 3.37
CA PHE A 5 15.56 -18.32 4.18
C PHE A 5 14.96 -16.93 3.96
N PHE A 6 15.78 -15.85 4.00
CA PHE A 6 15.32 -14.50 3.75
C PHE A 6 14.74 -14.34 2.33
N ARG A 7 15.40 -14.92 1.30
CA ARG A 7 14.85 -14.94 -0.05
C ARG A 7 13.47 -15.59 -0.12
N ASN A 8 13.26 -16.69 0.60
CA ASN A 8 11.97 -17.36 0.62
C ASN A 8 10.91 -16.50 1.33
N LEU A 9 11.27 -15.75 2.39
CA LEU A 9 10.36 -14.79 3.03
C LEU A 9 9.93 -13.69 2.06
N GLU A 10 10.83 -13.12 1.27
CA GLU A 10 10.48 -12.10 0.27
C GLU A 10 9.53 -12.65 -0.81
N ILE A 11 9.71 -13.92 -1.22
CA ILE A 11 8.79 -14.57 -2.18
C ILE A 11 7.41 -14.80 -1.55
N VAL A 12 7.36 -15.37 -0.34
CA VAL A 12 6.10 -15.57 0.40
C VAL A 12 5.44 -14.22 0.69
N GLY A 13 6.25 -13.22 0.99
CA GLY A 13 5.80 -11.85 1.24
C GLY A 13 5.04 -11.24 0.06
N ALA A 14 5.45 -11.51 -1.17
CA ALA A 14 4.73 -11.02 -2.32
C ALA A 14 3.27 -11.54 -2.36
N PHE A 15 3.06 -12.83 -2.09
CA PHE A 15 1.71 -13.40 -2.00
C PHE A 15 0.94 -12.88 -0.79
N PHE A 16 1.59 -12.79 0.37
CA PHE A 16 0.96 -12.29 1.60
C PHE A 16 0.49 -10.85 1.43
N VAL A 17 1.35 -9.95 0.94
CA VAL A 17 1.05 -8.53 0.76
C VAL A 17 -0.12 -8.34 -0.20
N PHE A 18 -0.12 -9.04 -1.33
CA PHE A 18 -1.22 -8.97 -2.29
C PHE A 18 -2.54 -9.46 -1.68
N SER A 19 -2.52 -10.63 -1.01
CA SER A 19 -3.71 -11.19 -0.37
C SER A 19 -4.25 -10.31 0.74
N LEU A 20 -3.37 -9.73 1.56
CA LEU A 20 -3.77 -8.82 2.64
C LEU A 20 -4.30 -7.50 2.06
N ALA A 21 -3.67 -6.93 1.03
CA ALA A 21 -4.16 -5.71 0.39
C ALA A 21 -5.56 -5.94 -0.19
N PHE A 22 -5.81 -7.08 -0.83
CA PHE A 22 -7.13 -7.45 -1.33
C PHE A 22 -8.17 -7.54 -0.19
N LEU A 23 -7.83 -8.16 0.93
CA LEU A 23 -8.70 -8.19 2.11
C LEU A 23 -8.99 -6.79 2.65
N LEU A 24 -7.96 -5.95 2.78
CA LEU A 24 -8.07 -4.60 3.29
C LEU A 24 -8.89 -3.69 2.35
N HIS A 25 -8.95 -3.98 1.06
CA HIS A 25 -9.78 -3.24 0.12
C HIS A 25 -11.27 -3.36 0.46
N TYR A 26 -11.72 -4.53 0.92
CA TYR A 26 -13.13 -4.76 1.24
C TYR A 26 -13.49 -4.61 2.72
N ILE A 27 -12.50 -4.52 3.61
CA ILE A 27 -12.74 -4.59 5.06
C ILE A 27 -13.63 -3.44 5.58
N TYR A 28 -13.54 -2.26 4.96
CA TYR A 28 -14.36 -1.12 5.31
C TYR A 28 -15.85 -1.41 5.09
N GLN A 29 -16.19 -1.99 3.96
CA GLN A 29 -17.55 -2.39 3.61
C GLN A 29 -18.04 -3.57 4.47
N LEU A 30 -17.18 -4.56 4.69
CA LEU A 30 -17.52 -5.77 5.46
C LEU A 30 -17.77 -5.50 6.95
N THR A 31 -17.27 -4.40 7.49
CA THR A 31 -17.34 -4.09 8.92
C THR A 31 -18.17 -2.84 9.23
N ASP A 32 -18.95 -2.33 8.27
CA ASP A 32 -19.78 -1.13 8.39
C ASP A 32 -19.01 0.09 8.94
N GLY A 33 -17.76 0.27 8.48
CA GLY A 33 -16.97 1.45 8.80
C GLY A 33 -16.46 1.51 10.25
N THR A 34 -16.05 0.40 10.82
CA THR A 34 -15.38 0.40 12.14
C THR A 34 -14.10 1.22 12.13
N VAL A 35 -13.67 1.72 13.29
CA VAL A 35 -12.41 2.49 13.44
C VAL A 35 -11.22 1.72 12.85
N PHE A 36 -11.17 0.41 13.07
CA PHE A 36 -10.12 -0.44 12.50
C PHE A 36 -10.13 -0.41 10.97
N SER A 37 -11.28 -0.57 10.35
CA SER A 37 -11.40 -0.58 8.89
C SER A 37 -11.18 0.81 8.27
N ILE A 38 -11.52 1.89 8.97
CA ILE A 38 -11.19 3.26 8.57
C ILE A 38 -9.66 3.45 8.53
N LEU A 39 -8.97 2.99 9.57
CA LEU A 39 -7.52 3.17 9.67
C LEU A 39 -6.75 2.29 8.68
N PHE A 40 -7.15 1.04 8.47
CA PHE A 40 -6.38 0.06 7.72
C PHE A 40 -6.95 -0.32 6.36
N GLY A 41 -8.24 -0.13 6.14
CA GLY A 41 -8.91 -0.42 4.88
C GLY A 41 -8.97 0.78 3.92
N ALA A 42 -9.48 0.56 2.72
CA ALA A 42 -9.83 1.60 1.78
C ALA A 42 -11.24 2.16 2.10
N VAL A 43 -11.32 3.44 2.45
CA VAL A 43 -12.59 4.09 2.83
C VAL A 43 -13.35 4.69 1.63
N ASN A 44 -12.69 4.73 0.48
CA ASN A 44 -13.22 5.18 -0.81
C ASN A 44 -12.36 4.65 -1.96
N GLU A 45 -12.75 4.92 -3.21
CA GLU A 45 -12.05 4.48 -4.42
C GLU A 45 -11.05 5.50 -4.96
N SER A 46 -10.43 6.32 -4.09
CA SER A 46 -9.36 7.22 -4.53
C SER A 46 -8.07 6.45 -4.80
N VAL A 47 -7.21 7.02 -5.64
CA VAL A 47 -5.88 6.46 -5.92
C VAL A 47 -5.06 6.31 -4.65
N TRP A 48 -5.18 7.25 -3.70
CA TRP A 48 -4.52 7.19 -2.40
C TRP A 48 -4.99 5.99 -1.58
N GLU A 49 -6.29 5.81 -1.40
CA GLU A 49 -6.85 4.72 -0.57
C GLU A 49 -6.50 3.35 -1.17
N ASN A 50 -6.57 3.22 -2.49
CA ASN A 50 -6.16 2.01 -3.21
C ASN A 50 -4.63 1.75 -3.13
N THR A 51 -3.81 2.80 -3.06
CA THR A 51 -2.36 2.66 -2.81
C THR A 51 -2.09 2.29 -1.36
N LYS A 52 -2.77 2.94 -0.42
CA LYS A 52 -2.60 2.82 1.02
C LYS A 52 -2.67 1.37 1.51
N ILE A 53 -3.62 0.58 1.02
CA ILE A 53 -3.79 -0.83 1.42
C ILE A 53 -2.58 -1.69 1.08
N PHE A 54 -1.92 -1.45 -0.05
CA PHE A 54 -0.67 -2.14 -0.41
C PHE A 54 0.48 -1.73 0.50
N LEU A 55 0.59 -0.43 0.82
CA LEU A 55 1.68 0.09 1.66
C LEU A 55 1.62 -0.48 3.08
N ILE A 56 0.42 -0.53 3.69
CA ILE A 56 0.30 -1.09 5.05
C ILE A 56 0.46 -2.60 5.07
N ALA A 57 -0.06 -3.32 4.06
CA ALA A 57 0.15 -4.76 3.94
C ALA A 57 1.65 -5.10 3.84
N TYR A 58 2.40 -4.31 3.07
CA TYR A 58 3.84 -4.47 2.93
C TYR A 58 4.59 -4.11 4.22
N ALA A 59 4.18 -3.05 4.93
CA ALA A 59 4.75 -2.69 6.22
C ALA A 59 4.52 -3.79 7.28
N ILE A 60 3.32 -4.38 7.33
CA ILE A 60 3.00 -5.51 8.21
C ILE A 60 3.90 -6.71 7.89
N TRP A 61 4.07 -7.05 6.60
CA TRP A 61 5.00 -8.11 6.21
C TRP A 61 6.43 -7.79 6.61
N GLY A 62 6.88 -6.55 6.46
CA GLY A 62 8.18 -6.09 6.90
C GLY A 62 8.42 -6.32 8.41
N LEU A 63 7.40 -6.10 9.25
CA LEU A 63 7.47 -6.44 10.68
C LEU A 63 7.64 -7.95 10.90
N VAL A 64 6.89 -8.78 10.16
CA VAL A 64 7.06 -10.24 10.24
C VAL A 64 8.49 -10.64 9.90
N GLU A 65 9.04 -10.11 8.80
CA GLU A 65 10.42 -10.41 8.41
C GLU A 65 11.45 -9.95 9.45
N LEU A 66 11.26 -8.78 10.06
CA LEU A 66 12.13 -8.30 11.13
C LEU A 66 12.14 -9.24 12.34
N LEU A 67 11.00 -9.89 12.65
CA LEU A 67 10.86 -10.79 13.79
C LEU A 67 11.42 -12.19 13.52
N VAL A 68 11.28 -12.69 12.28
CA VAL A 68 11.61 -14.10 11.98
C VAL A 68 12.90 -14.27 11.18
N SER A 69 13.37 -13.22 10.48
CA SER A 69 14.58 -13.30 9.68
C SER A 69 15.82 -13.21 10.57
N ASN A 70 16.77 -14.10 10.34
CA ASN A 70 18.06 -14.09 11.04
C ASN A 70 19.12 -13.26 10.30
N VAL A 71 18.70 -12.19 9.59
CA VAL A 71 19.58 -11.24 8.89
C VAL A 71 19.75 -9.96 9.71
N TYR A 72 20.64 -9.07 9.29
CA TYR A 72 20.90 -7.84 10.02
C TYR A 72 19.70 -6.89 10.01
N PHE A 73 19.27 -6.47 11.19
CA PHE A 73 18.11 -5.62 11.43
C PHE A 73 18.12 -4.31 10.62
N LYS A 74 19.22 -3.56 10.69
CA LYS A 74 19.31 -2.23 10.05
C LYS A 74 19.12 -2.26 8.52
N PRO A 75 19.81 -3.13 7.75
CA PRO A 75 19.59 -3.23 6.32
C PRO A 75 18.17 -3.66 5.94
N VAL A 76 17.51 -4.53 6.74
CA VAL A 76 16.10 -4.92 6.50
C VAL A 76 15.20 -3.70 6.61
N VAL A 77 15.33 -2.90 7.67
CA VAL A 77 14.53 -1.67 7.84
C VAL A 77 14.75 -0.72 6.66
N VAL A 78 16.01 -0.48 6.25
CA VAL A 78 16.32 0.37 5.09
C VAL A 78 15.67 -0.17 3.82
N GLY A 79 15.79 -1.48 3.57
CA GLY A 79 15.22 -2.14 2.39
C GLY A 79 13.70 -2.03 2.35
N LYS A 80 13.03 -2.27 3.50
CA LYS A 80 11.56 -2.16 3.59
C LYS A 80 11.07 -0.73 3.42
N VAL A 81 11.74 0.23 4.01
CA VAL A 81 11.35 1.65 3.83
C VAL A 81 11.51 2.08 2.37
N LEU A 82 12.62 1.73 1.72
CA LEU A 82 12.79 2.00 0.29
C LEU A 82 11.70 1.30 -0.56
N GLY A 83 11.33 0.07 -0.20
CA GLY A 83 10.24 -0.66 -0.84
C GLY A 83 8.88 0.02 -0.69
N ILE A 84 8.55 0.55 0.50
CA ILE A 84 7.32 1.31 0.76
C ILE A 84 7.23 2.52 -0.17
N TYR A 85 8.29 3.34 -0.21
CA TYR A 85 8.30 4.55 -1.03
C TYR A 85 8.28 4.24 -2.53
N PHE A 86 9.07 3.24 -2.96
CA PHE A 86 9.02 2.78 -4.35
C PHE A 86 7.61 2.33 -4.74
N MET A 87 6.97 1.50 -3.91
CA MET A 87 5.61 0.99 -4.15
C MET A 87 4.60 2.12 -4.29
N GLY A 88 4.59 3.07 -3.35
CA GLY A 88 3.67 4.20 -3.38
C GLY A 88 3.86 5.06 -4.62
N PHE A 89 5.09 5.46 -4.93
CA PHE A 89 5.38 6.25 -6.13
C PHE A 89 5.07 5.49 -7.41
N PHE A 90 5.42 4.20 -7.47
CA PHE A 90 5.16 3.38 -8.64
C PHE A 90 3.66 3.28 -8.95
N ILE A 91 2.83 2.92 -7.96
CA ILE A 91 1.37 2.79 -8.15
C ILE A 91 0.78 4.13 -8.59
N ILE A 92 1.10 5.23 -7.90
CA ILE A 92 0.55 6.55 -8.22
C ILE A 92 0.98 7.02 -9.61
N ILE A 93 2.27 6.93 -9.94
CA ILE A 93 2.79 7.36 -11.24
C ILE A 93 2.18 6.52 -12.36
N MET A 94 2.13 5.20 -12.19
CA MET A 94 1.58 4.31 -13.21
C MET A 94 0.09 4.52 -13.41
N HIS A 95 -0.68 4.75 -12.34
CA HIS A 95 -2.10 5.08 -12.44
C HIS A 95 -2.32 6.33 -13.33
N TYR A 96 -1.64 7.44 -13.03
CA TYR A 96 -1.77 8.65 -13.85
C TYR A 96 -1.19 8.50 -15.26
N LEU A 97 -0.13 7.72 -15.43
CA LEU A 97 0.42 7.45 -16.75
C LEU A 97 -0.57 6.66 -17.63
N PHE A 98 -1.20 5.62 -17.08
CA PHE A 98 -2.20 4.85 -17.81
C PHE A 98 -3.48 5.66 -18.10
N SER A 99 -3.91 6.53 -17.19
CA SER A 99 -5.07 7.38 -17.39
C SER A 99 -4.93 8.38 -18.57
N LEU A 100 -3.69 8.62 -19.03
CA LEU A 100 -3.47 9.42 -20.25
C LEU A 100 -3.84 8.67 -21.55
N PHE A 101 -3.88 7.34 -21.51
CA PHE A 101 -4.10 6.51 -22.70
C PHE A 101 -5.42 5.76 -22.68
N VAL A 102 -6.04 5.62 -21.51
CA VAL A 102 -7.27 4.84 -21.32
C VAL A 102 -8.26 5.71 -20.55
N GLU A 103 -9.42 5.99 -21.21
CA GLU A 103 -10.48 6.82 -20.61
C GLU A 103 -11.29 6.05 -19.57
N ASP A 104 -11.47 4.74 -19.77
CA ASP A 104 -12.24 3.90 -18.87
C ASP A 104 -11.37 3.24 -17.80
N LYS A 105 -11.86 3.19 -16.56
CA LYS A 105 -11.21 2.51 -15.45
C LYS A 105 -11.05 1.01 -15.74
N MET A 106 -9.82 0.54 -15.89
CA MET A 106 -9.51 -0.87 -16.11
C MET A 106 -9.01 -1.52 -14.82
N VAL A 107 -9.90 -2.06 -14.02
CA VAL A 107 -9.60 -2.75 -12.75
C VAL A 107 -8.46 -3.78 -12.91
N GLY A 108 -8.43 -4.50 -14.03
CA GLY A 108 -7.35 -5.47 -14.31
C GLY A 108 -5.96 -4.84 -14.41
N VAL A 109 -5.87 -3.60 -14.91
CA VAL A 109 -4.60 -2.84 -15.00
C VAL A 109 -4.16 -2.42 -13.61
N ASP A 110 -5.07 -1.92 -12.76
CA ASP A 110 -4.77 -1.51 -11.39
C ASP A 110 -4.28 -2.70 -10.56
N ILE A 111 -4.92 -3.86 -10.69
CA ILE A 111 -4.49 -5.10 -10.05
C ILE A 111 -3.10 -5.52 -10.53
N ALA A 112 -2.85 -5.49 -11.84
CA ALA A 112 -1.54 -5.84 -12.40
C ALA A 112 -0.45 -4.89 -11.90
N MET A 113 -0.71 -3.57 -11.87
CA MET A 113 0.21 -2.58 -11.33
C MET A 113 0.53 -2.84 -9.85
N GLY A 114 -0.48 -3.18 -9.04
CA GLY A 114 -0.30 -3.57 -7.64
C GLY A 114 0.61 -4.79 -7.49
N ILE A 115 0.40 -5.83 -8.30
CA ILE A 115 1.25 -7.05 -8.31
C ILE A 115 2.69 -6.68 -8.65
N PHE A 116 2.93 -5.93 -9.73
CA PHE A 116 4.27 -5.49 -10.11
C PHE A 116 4.93 -4.65 -9.02
N ALA A 117 4.20 -3.69 -8.44
CA ALA A 117 4.70 -2.86 -7.36
C ALA A 117 5.18 -3.69 -6.15
N VAL A 118 4.39 -4.69 -5.73
CA VAL A 118 4.74 -5.60 -4.64
C VAL A 118 6.01 -6.40 -4.98
N ILE A 119 6.06 -7.03 -6.17
CA ILE A 119 7.22 -7.84 -6.58
C ILE A 119 8.49 -6.99 -6.62
N PHE A 120 8.46 -5.82 -7.24
CA PHE A 120 9.63 -4.95 -7.31
C PHE A 120 10.06 -4.43 -5.94
N SER A 121 9.12 -4.11 -5.05
CA SER A 121 9.43 -3.69 -3.68
C SER A 121 10.10 -4.80 -2.88
N GLN A 122 9.68 -6.06 -3.04
CA GLN A 122 10.36 -7.20 -2.43
C GLN A 122 11.78 -7.41 -3.00
N ILE A 123 11.96 -7.24 -4.31
CA ILE A 123 13.27 -7.31 -4.95
C ILE A 123 14.20 -6.20 -4.43
N ILE A 124 13.70 -4.97 -4.26
CA ILE A 124 14.46 -3.85 -3.70
C ILE A 124 14.88 -4.19 -2.27
N SER A 125 13.94 -4.60 -1.42
CA SER A 125 14.20 -5.00 -0.04
C SER A 125 15.27 -6.10 0.03
N TYR A 126 15.12 -7.16 -0.76
CA TYR A 126 16.08 -8.25 -0.85
C TYR A 126 17.50 -7.76 -1.21
N LYS A 127 17.60 -6.99 -2.30
CA LYS A 127 18.89 -6.49 -2.79
C LYS A 127 19.57 -5.54 -1.82
N VAL A 128 18.83 -4.66 -1.18
CA VAL A 128 19.36 -3.72 -0.18
C VAL A 128 19.82 -4.46 1.07
N THR A 129 19.00 -5.39 1.58
CA THR A 129 19.28 -6.14 2.78
C THR A 129 20.54 -7.02 2.67
N LEU A 130 20.74 -7.63 1.51
CA LEU A 130 21.86 -8.56 1.26
C LEU A 130 23.01 -7.93 0.46
N SER A 131 23.01 -6.62 0.32
CA SER A 131 24.09 -5.91 -0.39
C SER A 131 25.38 -5.93 0.40
N ASP A 132 26.51 -6.05 -0.31
CA ASP A 132 27.85 -5.83 0.24
C ASP A 132 28.11 -4.36 0.63
N LYS A 133 27.27 -3.43 0.13
CA LYS A 133 27.33 -2.00 0.50
C LYS A 133 26.76 -1.80 1.90
N ASN A 134 27.37 -0.90 2.68
CA ASN A 134 26.91 -0.60 4.04
C ASN A 134 25.63 0.26 4.05
N PHE A 135 24.49 -0.34 3.71
CA PHE A 135 23.18 0.33 3.80
C PHE A 135 22.75 0.63 5.24
N SER A 136 23.38 0.04 6.26
CA SER A 136 23.12 0.36 7.68
C SER A 136 23.33 1.84 8.00
N THR A 137 24.15 2.57 7.22
CA THR A 137 24.35 4.01 7.37
C THR A 137 23.07 4.81 7.17
N TYR A 138 22.15 4.30 6.34
CA TYR A 138 20.86 4.93 6.05
C TYR A 138 19.76 4.56 7.04
N PHE A 139 20.07 3.84 8.11
CA PHE A 139 19.08 3.39 9.08
C PHE A 139 18.32 4.56 9.73
N VAL A 140 19.04 5.58 10.23
CA VAL A 140 18.38 6.74 10.87
C VAL A 140 17.55 7.55 9.89
N PRO A 141 18.03 7.92 8.69
CA PRO A 141 17.18 8.51 7.65
C PRO A 141 15.94 7.66 7.32
N SER A 142 16.07 6.33 7.28
CA SER A 142 14.93 5.44 7.02
C SER A 142 13.89 5.47 8.13
N LEU A 143 14.29 5.59 9.39
CA LEU A 143 13.34 5.77 10.50
C LEU A 143 12.57 7.09 10.38
N PHE A 144 13.25 8.16 9.98
CA PHE A 144 12.59 9.44 9.72
C PHE A 144 11.56 9.32 8.59
N LEU A 145 11.94 8.70 7.47
CA LEU A 145 11.04 8.44 6.35
C LEU A 145 9.87 7.55 6.78
N LEU A 146 10.10 6.50 7.56
CA LEU A 146 9.04 5.65 8.10
C LEU A 146 8.06 6.48 8.96
N GLY A 147 8.56 7.39 9.79
CA GLY A 147 7.71 8.32 10.55
C GLY A 147 6.85 9.21 9.65
N LEU A 148 7.44 9.80 8.60
CA LEU A 148 6.70 10.59 7.62
C LEU A 148 5.62 9.76 6.90
N PHE A 149 5.95 8.52 6.52
CA PHE A 149 5.00 7.60 5.92
C PHE A 149 3.81 7.35 6.86
N LEU A 150 4.04 7.04 8.14
CA LEU A 150 2.97 6.78 9.10
C LEU A 150 2.10 8.02 9.34
N ILE A 151 2.70 9.20 9.43
CA ILE A 151 1.95 10.46 9.55
C ILE A 151 1.06 10.67 8.32
N ALA A 152 1.60 10.57 7.11
CA ALA A 152 0.83 10.70 5.88
C ALA A 152 -0.28 9.64 5.78
N TYR A 153 0.05 8.38 6.11
CA TYR A 153 -0.86 7.25 6.05
C TYR A 153 -2.13 7.49 6.88
N PHE A 154 -1.98 7.87 8.15
CA PHE A 154 -3.13 8.08 9.04
C PHE A 154 -3.82 9.43 8.83
N SER A 155 -3.06 10.49 8.52
CA SER A 155 -3.63 11.83 8.35
C SER A 155 -4.47 11.95 7.09
N PHE A 156 -4.02 11.41 5.97
CA PHE A 156 -4.67 11.62 4.67
C PHE A 156 -5.95 10.82 4.48
N THR A 157 -6.21 9.81 5.31
CA THR A 157 -7.52 9.15 5.34
C THR A 157 -8.57 10.03 6.02
N VAL A 158 -8.20 10.68 7.14
CA VAL A 158 -9.14 11.47 7.95
C VAL A 158 -9.24 12.92 7.44
N PHE A 159 -8.10 13.49 7.00
CA PHE A 159 -7.98 14.86 6.51
C PHE A 159 -7.32 14.88 5.13
N PRO A 160 -7.98 14.35 4.09
CA PRO A 160 -7.39 14.30 2.76
C PRO A 160 -7.25 15.70 2.16
N PRO A 161 -6.12 16.03 1.56
CA PRO A 161 -6.00 17.24 0.73
C PRO A 161 -6.98 17.21 -0.44
N HIS A 162 -7.54 18.36 -0.81
CA HIS A 162 -8.46 18.49 -1.95
C HIS A 162 -7.69 18.46 -3.29
N MET A 163 -7.12 17.30 -3.59
CA MET A 163 -6.34 17.02 -4.81
C MET A 163 -6.85 15.75 -5.48
N GLY A 164 -6.66 15.60 -6.79
CA GLY A 164 -7.13 14.45 -7.55
C GLY A 164 -6.72 13.08 -6.96
N LEU A 165 -5.53 13.00 -6.37
CA LEU A 165 -5.02 11.80 -5.71
C LEU A 165 -5.94 11.25 -4.60
N PHE A 166 -6.65 12.13 -3.88
CA PHE A 166 -7.50 11.80 -2.73
C PHE A 166 -8.99 11.84 -3.05
N LYS A 167 -9.34 12.18 -4.29
CA LYS A 167 -10.71 12.25 -4.76
C LYS A 167 -11.21 10.85 -5.10
N ASP A 168 -12.36 10.46 -4.53
CA ASP A 168 -13.03 9.22 -4.92
C ASP A 168 -13.45 9.29 -6.39
N GLU A 169 -12.98 8.33 -7.19
CA GLU A 169 -13.21 8.31 -8.63
C GLU A 169 -14.67 8.03 -9.01
N THR A 170 -15.44 7.42 -8.12
CA THR A 170 -16.83 7.03 -8.38
C THR A 170 -17.82 8.11 -7.98
N THR A 171 -17.58 8.81 -6.85
CA THR A 171 -18.50 9.79 -6.29
C THR A 171 -18.06 11.23 -6.44
N GLY A 172 -16.74 11.44 -6.64
CA GLY A 172 -16.14 12.76 -6.67
C GLY A 172 -15.94 13.43 -5.31
N PHE A 173 -16.25 12.74 -4.19
CA PHE A 173 -16.08 13.25 -2.84
C PHE A 173 -14.69 12.90 -2.28
N TYR A 174 -14.39 13.40 -1.07
CA TYR A 174 -13.13 13.21 -0.36
C TYR A 174 -13.35 12.60 1.00
N GLY A 175 -12.37 11.85 1.50
CA GLY A 175 -12.35 11.31 2.85
C GLY A 175 -13.26 10.11 3.06
N ILE A 176 -13.71 9.94 4.31
CA ILE A 176 -14.52 8.79 4.72
C ILE A 176 -15.93 8.93 4.15
N LEU A 177 -16.30 8.03 3.24
CA LEU A 177 -17.63 8.03 2.65
C LEU A 177 -18.58 7.15 3.48
N PRO A 178 -19.81 7.61 3.74
CA PRO A 178 -20.84 6.76 4.35
C PRO A 178 -21.09 5.55 3.44
N ASN A 179 -21.35 4.42 4.09
CA ASN A 179 -21.37 3.06 3.55
C ASN A 179 -21.77 2.93 2.08
N TYR A 180 -20.96 2.19 1.32
CA TYR A 180 -21.21 1.81 -0.08
C TYR A 180 -22.56 1.08 -0.30
N VAL A 181 -23.15 0.53 0.76
CA VAL A 181 -24.43 -0.21 0.71
C VAL A 181 -25.59 0.71 0.30
N ASP A 182 -25.55 2.00 0.69
CA ASP A 182 -26.60 2.95 0.33
C ASP A 182 -26.53 3.45 -1.14
N LYS A 183 -25.41 3.22 -1.85
CA LYS A 183 -25.32 3.63 -3.25
C LYS A 183 -26.24 2.83 -4.19
N GLY A 184 -26.44 1.55 -3.93
CA GLY A 184 -27.40 0.74 -4.67
C GLY A 184 -28.83 1.20 -4.47
N ALA A 185 -29.18 1.62 -3.25
CA ALA A 185 -30.50 2.15 -2.94
C ALA A 185 -30.72 3.57 -3.50
N ALA A 186 -29.70 4.43 -3.49
CA ALA A 186 -29.79 5.78 -4.05
C ALA A 186 -29.93 5.81 -5.58
N VAL A 187 -29.29 4.87 -6.28
CA VAL A 187 -29.43 4.74 -7.74
C VAL A 187 -30.81 4.19 -8.11
N LEU A 188 -31.36 3.26 -7.34
CA LEU A 188 -32.71 2.71 -7.57
C LEU A 188 -33.83 3.70 -7.23
N ASN A 189 -33.61 4.65 -6.34
CA ASN A 189 -34.59 5.69 -5.98
C ASN A 189 -34.59 6.88 -6.95
N ASN A 190 -33.64 6.95 -7.89
CA ASN A 190 -33.53 7.98 -8.92
C ASN A 190 -33.90 7.45 -10.34
N LEU A 191 -34.41 6.22 -10.45
CA LEU A 191 -35.03 5.63 -11.64
C LEU A 191 -36.54 5.61 -11.49
#